data_f086852c73cd30d5186cab45294c3329
#
_entry.id   f086852c73cd30d5186cab45294c3329
#
_cell.length_a   1.000
_cell.length_b   1.000
_cell.length_c   1.000
_cell.angle_alpha   90.00
_cell.angle_beta   90.00
_cell.angle_gamma   90.00
#
_symmetry.space_group_name_H-M   'P 1'
#
loop_
_entity.id
_entity.type
_entity.pdbx_description
1 polymer ?
#
loop_
_entity_poly.entity_id
_entity_poly.type
_entity_poly.pdbx_seq_one_letter_code
_entity_poly.pdbx_strand_id
1 'polypeptide(L)'
;KPMHHKKSDLLDLKNRFGDKLSLRVSIDHHTSAGHEELRGPDSWNPMMEGLSWASKSDLNVAAAGRARWGEGEDEAREAYAQLFAKAEIGIDTSDPLALVLFPEMDEGLDVPEITVACWDLLGVQPEAMMCATSRMIVKRKGAAEPVVTPCTLLPYNTQFELGHGLAEAANSVKLNHPHCARFCVLGGGSCSVGD
;
A
#
# COMPACT_ATOMS: atom_id res chain seq x y z
N LYS A 1 -8.70 -14.30 6.29
CA LYS A 1 -8.76 -15.26 7.44
C LYS A 1 -8.16 -14.72 8.75
N PRO A 2 -6.95 -14.07 8.79
CA PRO A 2 -6.39 -13.59 10.06
C PRO A 2 -7.29 -12.60 10.81
N MET A 3 -7.97 -11.71 10.12
CA MET A 3 -8.83 -10.68 10.71
C MET A 3 -9.99 -11.28 11.53
N HIS A 4 -10.57 -12.41 11.09
CA HIS A 4 -11.69 -13.03 11.81
C HIS A 4 -11.33 -13.47 13.22
N HIS A 5 -10.06 -13.86 13.45
CA HIS A 5 -9.54 -14.25 14.77
C HIS A 5 -9.06 -13.07 15.62
N LYS A 6 -9.05 -11.84 15.05
CA LYS A 6 -8.52 -10.63 15.67
C LYS A 6 -9.58 -9.53 15.89
N LYS A 7 -10.85 -9.85 15.69
CA LYS A 7 -11.92 -8.86 15.80
C LYS A 7 -11.99 -8.20 17.18
N SER A 8 -11.90 -8.98 18.25
CA SER A 8 -11.88 -8.43 19.62
C SER A 8 -10.64 -7.56 19.87
N ASP A 9 -9.47 -8.04 19.46
CA ASP A 9 -8.22 -7.30 19.65
C ASP A 9 -8.26 -5.95 18.88
N LEU A 10 -8.84 -5.94 17.67
CA LEU A 10 -8.99 -4.71 16.86
C LEU A 10 -9.96 -3.73 17.51
N LEU A 11 -11.07 -4.20 18.09
CA LEU A 11 -12.01 -3.33 18.81
C LEU A 11 -11.38 -2.78 20.09
N ASP A 12 -10.60 -3.57 20.80
CA ASP A 12 -9.86 -3.09 21.97
C ASP A 12 -8.82 -2.03 21.59
N LEU A 13 -8.13 -2.21 20.47
CA LEU A 13 -7.20 -1.21 19.95
C LEU A 13 -7.93 0.06 19.53
N LYS A 14 -9.07 -0.06 18.85
CA LYS A 14 -9.91 1.10 18.50
C LYS A 14 -10.33 1.89 19.77
N ASN A 15 -10.82 1.19 20.78
CA ASN A 15 -11.24 1.83 22.03
C ASN A 15 -10.10 2.57 22.74
N ARG A 16 -8.87 2.08 22.59
CA ARG A 16 -7.67 2.68 23.21
C ARG A 16 -7.07 3.82 22.40
N PHE A 17 -7.11 3.74 21.08
CA PHE A 17 -6.36 4.63 20.20
C PHE A 17 -7.24 5.48 19.27
N GLY A 18 -8.54 5.19 19.18
CA GLY A 18 -9.50 5.95 18.38
C GLY A 18 -9.06 6.06 16.91
N ASP A 19 -9.07 7.26 16.38
CA ASP A 19 -8.76 7.56 14.99
C ASP A 19 -7.29 7.36 14.60
N LYS A 20 -6.41 7.13 15.58
CA LYS A 20 -5.01 6.77 15.33
C LYS A 20 -4.85 5.34 14.79
N LEU A 21 -5.90 4.50 14.88
CA LEU A 21 -5.92 3.17 14.30
C LEU A 21 -6.56 3.21 12.92
N SER A 22 -5.77 2.99 11.89
CA SER A 22 -6.24 2.79 10.52
C SER A 22 -5.95 1.36 10.06
N LEU A 23 -6.91 0.75 9.37
CA LEU A 23 -6.78 -0.57 8.77
C LEU A 23 -6.78 -0.46 7.26
N ARG A 24 -5.73 -0.94 6.61
CA ARG A 24 -5.71 -1.06 5.14
C ARG A 24 -5.88 -2.51 4.74
N VAL A 25 -6.93 -2.79 3.96
CA VAL A 25 -7.28 -4.12 3.49
C VAL A 25 -6.88 -4.27 2.02
N SER A 26 -6.10 -5.30 1.72
CA SER A 26 -5.75 -5.60 0.33
C SER A 26 -6.92 -6.27 -0.37
N ILE A 27 -7.43 -5.58 -1.39
CA ILE A 27 -8.44 -6.05 -2.32
C ILE A 27 -7.91 -5.85 -3.73
N ASP A 28 -7.19 -6.82 -4.26
CA ASP A 28 -6.36 -6.65 -5.44
C ASP A 28 -7.15 -6.31 -6.70
N HIS A 29 -8.45 -6.67 -6.77
CA HIS A 29 -9.36 -6.33 -7.86
C HIS A 29 -10.79 -6.15 -7.35
N HIS A 30 -11.59 -5.36 -8.05
CA HIS A 30 -13.01 -5.12 -7.74
C HIS A 30 -13.93 -6.31 -8.05
N THR A 31 -13.42 -7.33 -8.75
CA THR A 31 -14.14 -8.61 -8.99
C THR A 31 -13.50 -9.76 -8.22
N SER A 32 -14.32 -10.77 -7.89
CA SER A 32 -13.81 -11.99 -7.23
C SER A 32 -12.76 -12.72 -8.08
N ALA A 33 -12.99 -12.83 -9.39
CA ALA A 33 -12.06 -13.51 -10.29
C ALA A 33 -10.68 -12.86 -10.31
N GLY A 34 -10.60 -11.53 -10.50
CA GLY A 34 -9.32 -10.81 -10.49
C GLY A 34 -8.64 -10.83 -9.12
N HIS A 35 -9.39 -10.72 -8.02
CA HIS A 35 -8.82 -10.84 -6.68
C HIS A 35 -8.24 -12.24 -6.43
N GLU A 36 -9.00 -13.29 -6.78
CA GLU A 36 -8.59 -14.68 -6.53
C GLU A 36 -7.47 -15.16 -7.46
N GLU A 37 -7.31 -14.54 -8.62
CA GLU A 37 -6.14 -14.76 -9.49
C GLU A 37 -4.82 -14.48 -8.74
N LEU A 38 -4.79 -13.44 -7.91
CA LEU A 38 -3.60 -13.03 -7.17
C LEU A 38 -3.50 -13.61 -5.76
N ARG A 39 -4.64 -13.81 -5.08
CA ARG A 39 -4.69 -14.24 -3.67
C ARG A 39 -5.02 -15.72 -3.48
N GLY A 40 -5.33 -16.39 -4.59
CA GLY A 40 -5.74 -17.79 -4.59
C GLY A 40 -7.25 -17.98 -4.40
N PRO A 41 -7.73 -19.17 -4.74
CA PRO A 41 -9.15 -19.49 -4.66
C PRO A 41 -9.72 -19.34 -3.25
N ASP A 42 -11.01 -19.04 -3.16
CA ASP A 42 -11.75 -18.85 -1.91
C ASP A 42 -11.23 -17.72 -1.00
N SER A 43 -10.46 -16.77 -1.56
CA SER A 43 -9.95 -15.62 -0.80
C SER A 43 -10.92 -14.44 -0.79
N TRP A 44 -11.81 -14.32 -1.79
CA TRP A 44 -12.73 -13.22 -1.94
C TRP A 44 -13.73 -13.07 -0.78
N ASN A 45 -14.51 -14.11 -0.52
CA ASN A 45 -15.57 -14.03 0.50
C ASN A 45 -15.02 -13.68 1.90
N PRO A 46 -13.97 -14.35 2.42
CA PRO A 46 -13.41 -13.99 3.72
C PRO A 46 -12.82 -12.58 3.77
N MET A 47 -12.32 -12.06 2.64
CA MET A 47 -11.82 -10.70 2.55
C MET A 47 -12.99 -9.71 2.62
N MET A 48 -14.04 -9.88 1.82
CA MET A 48 -15.22 -9.00 1.80
C MET A 48 -15.96 -9.01 3.14
N GLU A 49 -16.12 -10.17 3.76
CA GLU A 49 -16.71 -10.29 5.12
C GLU A 49 -15.89 -9.51 6.15
N GLY A 50 -14.56 -9.62 6.09
CA GLY A 50 -13.65 -8.89 6.97
C GLY A 50 -13.74 -7.39 6.78
N LEU A 51 -13.72 -6.93 5.53
CA LEU A 51 -13.80 -5.52 5.17
C LEU A 51 -15.17 -4.91 5.58
N SER A 52 -16.26 -5.59 5.25
CA SER A 52 -17.61 -5.17 5.65
C SER A 52 -17.77 -5.10 7.17
N TRP A 53 -17.26 -6.11 7.88
CA TRP A 53 -17.24 -6.09 9.35
C TRP A 53 -16.46 -4.88 9.90
N ALA A 54 -15.27 -4.60 9.37
CA ALA A 54 -14.43 -3.51 9.84
C ALA A 54 -15.10 -2.15 9.60
N SER A 55 -15.70 -1.95 8.42
CA SER A 55 -16.47 -0.76 8.10
C SER A 55 -17.69 -0.58 9.03
N LYS A 56 -18.48 -1.64 9.24
CA LYS A 56 -19.65 -1.62 10.14
C LYS A 56 -19.30 -1.49 11.63
N SER A 57 -18.06 -1.77 11.99
CA SER A 57 -17.53 -1.57 13.35
C SER A 57 -16.95 -0.17 13.56
N ASP A 58 -17.19 0.74 12.63
CA ASP A 58 -16.69 2.12 12.67
C ASP A 58 -15.16 2.19 12.85
N LEU A 59 -14.44 1.26 12.27
CA LEU A 59 -12.98 1.31 12.15
C LEU A 59 -12.62 2.21 10.97
N ASN A 60 -11.55 2.99 11.11
CA ASN A 60 -10.99 3.73 9.99
C ASN A 60 -10.39 2.75 8.98
N VAL A 61 -11.07 2.56 7.84
CA VAL A 61 -10.73 1.52 6.85
C VAL A 61 -10.34 2.15 5.53
N ALA A 62 -9.22 1.70 4.99
CA ALA A 62 -8.76 1.99 3.65
C ALA A 62 -8.56 0.69 2.84
N ALA A 63 -8.56 0.79 1.54
CA ALA A 63 -8.34 -0.33 0.64
C ALA A 63 -7.04 -0.16 -0.18
N ALA A 64 -6.47 -1.28 -0.60
CA ALA A 64 -5.36 -1.30 -1.54
C ALA A 64 -5.67 -2.30 -2.66
N GLY A 65 -5.82 -1.77 -3.88
CA GLY A 65 -6.08 -2.51 -5.12
C GLY A 65 -4.88 -2.50 -6.06
N ARG A 66 -5.05 -3.09 -7.25
CA ARG A 66 -4.06 -3.10 -8.31
C ARG A 66 -4.68 -2.71 -9.64
N ALA A 67 -3.90 -2.02 -10.48
CA ALA A 67 -4.25 -1.66 -11.86
C ALA A 67 -3.46 -2.55 -12.84
N ARG A 68 -3.65 -3.88 -12.77
CA ARG A 68 -2.87 -4.86 -13.54
C ARG A 68 -3.51 -5.24 -14.88
N TRP A 69 -4.83 -5.16 -14.97
CA TRP A 69 -5.59 -5.75 -16.08
C TRP A 69 -5.79 -4.81 -17.26
N GLY A 70 -5.00 -3.73 -17.35
CA GLY A 70 -5.11 -2.73 -18.40
C GLY A 70 -6.28 -1.76 -18.25
N GLU A 71 -6.94 -1.78 -17.10
CA GLU A 71 -7.97 -0.80 -16.74
C GLU A 71 -7.35 0.57 -16.49
N GLY A 72 -8.04 1.63 -16.90
CA GLY A 72 -7.70 2.99 -16.51
C GLY A 72 -7.93 3.20 -15.01
N GLU A 73 -7.17 4.11 -14.40
CA GLU A 73 -7.30 4.38 -12.96
C GLU A 73 -8.71 4.85 -12.60
N ASP A 74 -9.30 5.76 -13.39
CA ASP A 74 -10.66 6.28 -13.15
C ASP A 74 -11.70 5.17 -13.27
N GLU A 75 -11.56 4.29 -14.27
CA GLU A 75 -12.44 3.14 -14.47
C GLU A 75 -12.36 2.16 -13.29
N ALA A 76 -11.16 1.87 -12.82
CA ALA A 76 -10.96 1.02 -11.65
C ALA A 76 -11.57 1.65 -10.39
N ARG A 77 -11.37 2.95 -10.15
CA ARG A 77 -11.96 3.68 -9.00
C ARG A 77 -13.47 3.64 -9.00
N GLU A 78 -14.09 3.85 -10.17
CA GLU A 78 -15.55 3.77 -10.33
C GLU A 78 -16.07 2.34 -10.05
N ALA A 79 -15.37 1.31 -10.54
CA ALA A 79 -15.74 -0.08 -10.28
C ALA A 79 -15.62 -0.46 -8.79
N TYR A 80 -14.59 0.04 -8.10
CA TYR A 80 -14.48 -0.11 -6.65
C TYR A 80 -15.60 0.67 -5.92
N ALA A 81 -15.99 1.86 -6.38
CA ALA A 81 -17.08 2.63 -5.80
C ALA A 81 -18.40 1.84 -5.85
N GLN A 82 -18.70 1.24 -7.00
CA GLN A 82 -19.90 0.40 -7.17
C GLN A 82 -19.85 -0.85 -6.27
N LEU A 83 -18.69 -1.49 -6.14
CA LEU A 83 -18.52 -2.63 -5.24
C LEU A 83 -18.76 -2.23 -3.78
N PHE A 84 -18.16 -1.14 -3.33
CA PHE A 84 -18.26 -0.69 -1.94
C PHE A 84 -19.66 -0.20 -1.61
N ALA A 85 -20.32 0.53 -2.52
CA ALA A 85 -21.71 0.93 -2.37
C ALA A 85 -22.66 -0.28 -2.22
N LYS A 86 -22.49 -1.31 -3.08
CA LYS A 86 -23.27 -2.54 -3.01
C LYS A 86 -23.06 -3.33 -1.71
N ALA A 87 -21.85 -3.27 -1.16
CA ALA A 87 -21.48 -3.96 0.08
C ALA A 87 -21.68 -3.11 1.35
N GLU A 88 -22.21 -1.88 1.22
CA GLU A 88 -22.39 -0.91 2.31
C GLU A 88 -21.05 -0.63 3.06
N ILE A 89 -19.97 -0.45 2.30
CA ILE A 89 -18.63 -0.15 2.81
C ILE A 89 -18.33 1.32 2.56
N GLY A 90 -18.07 2.08 3.61
CA GLY A 90 -17.85 3.53 3.57
C GLY A 90 -16.40 3.90 3.24
N ILE A 91 -15.90 3.54 2.04
CA ILE A 91 -14.58 3.97 1.54
C ILE A 91 -14.80 4.94 0.39
N ASP A 92 -14.22 6.13 0.49
CA ASP A 92 -14.19 7.11 -0.60
C ASP A 92 -13.13 6.70 -1.62
N THR A 93 -13.58 6.22 -2.78
CA THR A 93 -12.67 5.76 -3.84
C THR A 93 -12.00 6.90 -4.61
N SER A 94 -12.49 8.14 -4.48
CA SER A 94 -11.85 9.31 -5.07
C SER A 94 -10.64 9.80 -4.27
N ASP A 95 -10.59 9.47 -2.97
CA ASP A 95 -9.44 9.76 -2.11
C ASP A 95 -8.33 8.72 -2.33
N PRO A 96 -7.14 9.13 -2.84
CA PRO A 96 -6.03 8.22 -3.08
C PRO A 96 -5.43 7.63 -1.78
N LEU A 97 -5.73 8.19 -0.61
CA LEU A 97 -5.32 7.63 0.68
C LEU A 97 -6.30 6.55 1.16
N ALA A 98 -7.59 6.69 0.84
CA ALA A 98 -8.62 5.72 1.18
C ALA A 98 -8.63 4.52 0.21
N LEU A 99 -8.38 4.75 -1.09
CA LEU A 99 -8.17 3.69 -2.08
C LEU A 99 -6.83 3.89 -2.80
N VAL A 100 -5.81 3.14 -2.40
CA VAL A 100 -4.52 3.10 -3.10
C VAL A 100 -4.59 2.07 -4.23
N LEU A 101 -4.33 2.49 -5.46
CA LEU A 101 -4.20 1.59 -6.60
C LEU A 101 -2.73 1.42 -6.97
N PHE A 102 -2.20 0.22 -6.75
CA PHE A 102 -0.84 -0.11 -7.14
C PHE A 102 -0.80 -0.36 -8.66
N PRO A 103 0.05 0.37 -9.40
CA PRO A 103 0.28 0.06 -10.80
C PRO A 103 0.93 -1.32 -10.95
N GLU A 104 0.96 -1.85 -12.15
CA GLU A 104 1.72 -3.05 -12.43
C GLU A 104 3.22 -2.79 -12.15
N MET A 105 3.78 -3.63 -11.25
CA MET A 105 5.14 -3.47 -10.75
C MET A 105 6.08 -4.38 -11.54
N ASP A 106 6.22 -4.12 -12.84
CA ASP A 106 7.15 -4.80 -13.74
C ASP A 106 8.48 -4.02 -13.80
N GLU A 107 9.56 -4.65 -13.33
CA GLU A 107 10.91 -4.07 -13.34
C GLU A 107 11.52 -4.03 -14.75
N GLY A 108 10.99 -4.83 -15.67
CA GLY A 108 11.47 -4.89 -17.06
C GLY A 108 10.93 -3.77 -17.96
N LEU A 109 9.96 -3.01 -17.49
CA LEU A 109 9.40 -1.90 -18.25
C LEU A 109 10.29 -0.66 -18.14
N ASP A 110 10.49 -0.01 -19.28
CA ASP A 110 11.13 1.30 -19.33
C ASP A 110 10.31 2.34 -18.58
N VAL A 111 10.96 3.14 -17.76
CA VAL A 111 10.34 4.18 -16.96
C VAL A 111 11.12 5.49 -17.11
N PRO A 112 10.47 6.66 -17.04
CA PRO A 112 11.15 7.93 -17.04
C PRO A 112 12.18 8.02 -15.91
N GLU A 113 13.30 8.66 -16.19
CA GLU A 113 14.29 8.97 -15.16
C GLU A 113 13.73 10.02 -14.19
N ILE A 114 13.83 9.75 -12.91
CA ILE A 114 13.39 10.67 -11.86
C ILE A 114 14.53 11.59 -11.47
N THR A 115 14.31 12.87 -11.67
CA THR A 115 15.23 13.96 -11.28
C THR A 115 14.58 14.88 -10.26
N VAL A 116 15.36 15.75 -9.65
CA VAL A 116 14.84 16.76 -8.70
C VAL A 116 13.82 17.72 -9.32
N ALA A 117 13.88 17.93 -10.64
CA ALA A 117 12.89 18.75 -11.36
C ALA A 117 11.50 18.10 -11.42
N CYS A 118 11.39 16.79 -11.19
CA CYS A 118 10.11 16.09 -11.20
C CYS A 118 9.21 16.53 -10.05
N TRP A 119 9.76 16.97 -8.93
CA TRP A 119 8.96 17.41 -7.77
C TRP A 119 8.05 18.58 -8.13
N ASP A 120 8.62 19.65 -8.68
CA ASP A 120 7.85 20.83 -9.09
C ASP A 120 6.92 20.51 -10.26
N LEU A 121 7.41 19.75 -11.26
CA LEU A 121 6.66 19.41 -12.47
C LEU A 121 5.40 18.58 -12.18
N LEU A 122 5.49 17.67 -11.23
CA LEU A 122 4.40 16.74 -10.88
C LEU A 122 3.61 17.20 -9.66
N GLY A 123 4.04 18.23 -8.96
CA GLY A 123 3.44 18.68 -7.72
C GLY A 123 3.56 17.67 -6.57
N VAL A 124 4.54 16.78 -6.64
CA VAL A 124 4.76 15.75 -5.62
C VAL A 124 5.81 16.24 -4.61
N GLN A 125 5.52 16.09 -3.33
CA GLN A 125 6.46 16.47 -2.28
C GLN A 125 7.37 15.27 -1.93
N PRO A 126 8.69 15.43 -1.93
CA PRO A 126 9.63 14.37 -1.56
C PRO A 126 9.35 13.75 -0.18
N GLU A 127 8.89 14.58 0.75
CA GLU A 127 8.55 14.21 2.12
C GLU A 127 7.33 13.27 2.21
N ALA A 128 6.47 13.27 1.19
CA ALA A 128 5.34 12.34 1.10
C ALA A 128 5.76 10.90 0.76
N MET A 129 6.99 10.70 0.32
CA MET A 129 7.52 9.36 0.06
C MET A 129 7.79 8.62 1.37
N MET A 130 7.38 7.34 1.45
CA MET A 130 7.66 6.49 2.62
C MET A 130 9.15 6.50 3.00
N CYS A 131 10.04 6.46 2.02
CA CYS A 131 11.48 6.46 2.25
C CYS A 131 12.05 7.78 2.80
N ALA A 132 11.28 8.87 2.82
CA ALA A 132 11.67 10.12 3.46
C ALA A 132 11.50 10.05 5.00
N THR A 133 10.45 9.38 5.48
CA THR A 133 10.02 9.42 6.88
C THR A 133 10.13 8.10 7.62
N SER A 134 10.22 6.97 6.91
CA SER A 134 10.15 5.63 7.48
C SER A 134 11.32 4.75 7.06
N ARG A 135 11.58 3.73 7.87
CA ARG A 135 12.53 2.65 7.56
C ARG A 135 11.90 1.32 7.92
N MET A 136 12.24 0.28 7.17
CA MET A 136 11.80 -1.08 7.44
C MET A 136 12.99 -1.93 7.89
N ILE A 137 12.77 -2.75 8.92
CA ILE A 137 13.76 -3.73 9.38
C ILE A 137 13.39 -5.08 8.79
N VAL A 138 14.31 -5.66 8.03
CA VAL A 138 14.11 -6.93 7.33
C VAL A 138 15.09 -7.97 7.87
N LYS A 139 14.56 -9.07 8.38
CA LYS A 139 15.35 -10.26 8.73
C LYS A 139 15.11 -11.32 7.67
N ARG A 140 16.09 -11.52 6.79
CA ARG A 140 16.02 -12.54 5.75
C ARG A 140 16.21 -13.93 6.34
N LYS A 141 15.60 -14.93 5.72
CA LYS A 141 15.82 -16.31 6.11
C LYS A 141 17.31 -16.69 5.95
N GLY A 142 17.92 -17.18 7.02
CA GLY A 142 19.33 -17.55 7.03
C GLY A 142 20.34 -16.43 7.25
N ALA A 143 19.90 -15.16 7.25
CA ALA A 143 20.81 -14.07 7.58
C ALA A 143 21.17 -14.06 9.08
N ALA A 144 22.40 -13.74 9.44
CA ALA A 144 22.82 -13.63 10.84
C ALA A 144 22.11 -12.47 11.54
N GLU A 145 22.01 -11.32 10.88
CA GLU A 145 21.47 -10.07 11.42
C GLU A 145 20.36 -9.49 10.54
N PRO A 146 19.47 -8.64 11.08
CA PRO A 146 18.55 -7.88 10.28
C PRO A 146 19.26 -6.74 9.54
N VAL A 147 18.66 -6.27 8.46
CA VAL A 147 19.09 -5.09 7.70
C VAL A 147 17.98 -4.04 7.70
N VAL A 148 18.36 -2.78 7.53
CA VAL A 148 17.42 -1.68 7.37
C VAL A 148 17.24 -1.40 5.88
N THR A 149 15.97 -1.27 5.42
CA THR A 149 15.62 -0.93 4.04
C THR A 149 14.74 0.31 4.01
N PRO A 150 14.70 1.06 2.89
CA PRO A 150 14.00 2.34 2.84
C PRO A 150 12.48 2.21 2.82
N CYS A 151 11.93 1.12 2.27
CA CYS A 151 10.49 0.99 2.09
C CYS A 151 10.05 -0.47 1.93
N THR A 152 8.74 -0.68 1.87
CA THR A 152 8.13 -2.01 1.69
C THR A 152 8.14 -2.52 0.26
N LEU A 153 8.43 -1.68 -0.73
CA LEU A 153 8.44 -2.08 -2.15
C LEU A 153 9.71 -2.81 -2.55
N LEU A 154 10.82 -2.53 -1.86
CA LEU A 154 12.16 -3.03 -2.20
C LEU A 154 12.81 -3.90 -1.11
N PRO A 155 12.05 -4.73 -0.37
CA PRO A 155 12.59 -5.47 0.78
C PRO A 155 13.58 -6.56 0.39
N TYR A 156 13.56 -7.00 -0.86
CA TYR A 156 14.40 -8.10 -1.37
C TYR A 156 15.54 -7.62 -2.25
N ASN A 157 15.60 -6.34 -2.58
CA ASN A 157 16.66 -5.78 -3.41
C ASN A 157 17.81 -5.28 -2.51
N THR A 158 18.94 -6.00 -2.54
CA THR A 158 20.09 -5.74 -1.68
C THR A 158 20.78 -4.40 -1.97
N GLN A 159 20.58 -3.83 -3.17
CA GLN A 159 21.10 -2.50 -3.51
C GLN A 159 20.53 -1.39 -2.60
N PHE A 160 19.35 -1.62 -2.03
CA PHE A 160 18.67 -0.68 -1.14
C PHE A 160 18.84 -0.99 0.35
N GLU A 161 19.77 -1.87 0.71
CA GLU A 161 20.12 -2.07 2.12
C GLU A 161 20.92 -0.86 2.63
N LEU A 162 20.43 -0.28 3.72
CA LEU A 162 20.97 0.94 4.31
C LEU A 162 21.88 0.66 5.53
N GLY A 163 22.25 -0.62 5.75
CA GLY A 163 23.05 -1.05 6.88
C GLY A 163 22.25 -1.78 7.95
N HIS A 164 22.86 -1.97 9.12
CA HIS A 164 22.30 -2.75 10.22
C HIS A 164 21.74 -1.89 11.37
N GLY A 165 21.97 -0.59 11.33
CA GLY A 165 21.56 0.36 12.37
C GLY A 165 20.83 1.58 11.83
N LEU A 166 20.02 2.22 12.69
CA LEU A 166 19.27 3.42 12.31
C LEU A 166 20.19 4.60 11.97
N ALA A 167 21.36 4.70 12.60
CA ALA A 167 22.34 5.75 12.31
C ALA A 167 22.87 5.64 10.87
N GLU A 168 23.18 4.42 10.43
CA GLU A 168 23.61 4.14 9.06
C GLU A 168 22.48 4.39 8.06
N ALA A 169 21.25 4.07 8.46
CA ALA A 169 20.05 4.20 7.63
C ALA A 169 19.48 5.64 7.57
N ALA A 170 20.06 6.60 8.29
CA ALA A 170 19.62 8.00 8.28
C ALA A 170 19.99 8.77 6.98
N ASN A 171 20.70 8.12 6.06
CA ASN A 171 21.11 8.72 4.80
C ASN A 171 19.95 8.86 3.80
N SER A 172 20.12 9.77 2.85
CA SER A 172 19.18 9.95 1.74
C SER A 172 19.06 8.69 0.88
N VAL A 173 17.87 8.42 0.39
CA VAL A 173 17.55 7.28 -0.47
C VAL A 173 17.49 7.72 -1.92
N LYS A 174 18.21 7.03 -2.81
CA LYS A 174 18.12 7.25 -4.25
C LYS A 174 16.85 6.62 -4.81
N LEU A 175 16.10 7.38 -5.62
CA LEU A 175 14.87 6.89 -6.26
C LEU A 175 15.18 6.31 -7.67
N ASN A 176 16.16 5.42 -7.74
CA ASN A 176 16.68 4.85 -8.99
C ASN A 176 16.19 3.44 -9.31
N HIS A 177 15.03 3.06 -8.78
CA HIS A 177 14.36 1.80 -9.10
C HIS A 177 13.07 2.07 -9.90
N PRO A 178 12.71 1.24 -10.89
CA PRO A 178 11.45 1.40 -11.64
C PRO A 178 10.21 1.56 -10.75
N HIS A 179 10.15 0.86 -9.63
CA HIS A 179 9.04 1.00 -8.68
C HIS A 179 8.99 2.37 -8.01
N CYS A 180 10.13 3.02 -7.78
CA CYS A 180 10.14 4.40 -7.27
C CYS A 180 9.49 5.36 -8.26
N ALA A 181 9.83 5.23 -9.54
CA ALA A 181 9.25 6.04 -10.59
C ALA A 181 7.75 5.78 -10.74
N ARG A 182 7.35 4.54 -10.97
CA ARG A 182 5.97 4.19 -11.32
C ARG A 182 4.98 4.38 -10.18
N PHE A 183 5.31 3.91 -8.99
CA PHE A 183 4.37 3.96 -7.87
C PHE A 183 4.49 5.26 -7.07
N CYS A 184 5.69 5.60 -6.62
CA CYS A 184 5.83 6.71 -5.68
C CYS A 184 5.75 8.07 -6.36
N VAL A 185 6.45 8.26 -7.49
CA VAL A 185 6.59 9.59 -8.10
C VAL A 185 5.50 9.86 -9.14
N LEU A 186 5.33 8.95 -10.11
CA LEU A 186 4.37 9.11 -11.21
C LEU A 186 2.97 8.65 -10.84
N GLY A 187 2.86 7.61 -10.04
CA GLY A 187 1.58 7.03 -9.63
C GLY A 187 0.92 7.73 -8.44
N GLY A 188 1.56 8.74 -7.85
CA GLY A 188 1.03 9.44 -6.67
C GLY A 188 0.79 8.53 -5.46
N GLY A 189 1.32 7.30 -5.50
CA GLY A 189 1.13 6.32 -4.45
C GLY A 189 1.93 6.67 -3.21
N SER A 190 1.28 6.73 -2.06
CA SER A 190 1.93 6.86 -0.76
C SER A 190 1.65 5.62 0.08
N CYS A 191 2.71 5.00 0.60
CA CYS A 191 2.59 3.95 1.61
C CYS A 191 2.49 4.54 3.04
N SER A 192 2.78 5.81 3.20
CA SER A 192 2.60 6.54 4.46
C SER A 192 1.22 7.21 4.48
N VAL A 193 0.59 7.19 5.64
CA VAL A 193 -0.57 8.05 5.90
C VAL A 193 0.00 9.46 6.03
N GLY A 194 -0.44 10.38 5.17
CA GLY A 194 -0.11 11.80 5.36
C GLY A 194 -0.66 12.28 6.71
N ASP A 195 0.08 13.13 7.36
CA ASP A 195 -0.37 13.83 8.57
C ASP A 195 -1.55 14.75 8.25
#